data_930d99d857db1bfae61129b1d5c6c83e
#
_entry.id   930d99d857db1bfae61129b1d5c6c83e
#
_cell.length_a   1.000
_cell.length_b   1.000
_cell.length_c   1.000
_cell.angle_alpha   90.00
_cell.angle_beta   90.00
_cell.angle_gamma   90.00
#
_symmetry.space_group_name_H-M   'P 1'
#
loop_
_entity.id
_entity.type
_entity.pdbx_description
1 polymer ?
#
loop_
_entity_poly.entity_id
_entity_poly.type
_entity_poly.pdbx_seq_one_letter_code
_entity_poly.pdbx_strand_id
1 'polypeptide(L)'
;MNIESYKKCSSAISLQGREKSVRKSSIRAYKVLKMPAASVPKTQVIGNPRGSYKALIDPQTHQILGTTIYAEESFETINIISLAMQNHLSAETLRDQIYTHPTMTEALNDLFDQI
;
A
#
# COMPACT_ATOMS: atom_id res chain seq x y z
N MET A 1 -15.02 4.51 -5.17
CA MET A 1 -14.17 5.62 -4.71
C MET A 1 -13.99 6.61 -5.84
N ASN A 2 -14.07 7.88 -5.56
CA ASN A 2 -13.83 8.91 -6.56
C ASN A 2 -12.34 9.29 -6.64
N ILE A 3 -11.96 10.02 -7.69
CA ILE A 3 -10.59 10.46 -7.92
C ILE A 3 -10.08 11.38 -6.79
N GLU A 4 -10.95 12.15 -6.18
CA GLU A 4 -10.62 13.04 -5.07
C GLU A 4 -10.14 12.27 -3.84
N SER A 5 -10.86 11.19 -3.49
CA SER A 5 -10.46 10.33 -2.38
C SER A 5 -9.12 9.65 -2.65
N TYR A 6 -8.91 9.19 -3.88
CA TYR A 6 -7.63 8.61 -4.30
C TYR A 6 -6.48 9.61 -4.16
N LYS A 7 -6.66 10.82 -4.69
CA LYS A 7 -5.64 11.86 -4.60
C LYS A 7 -5.32 12.20 -3.14
N LYS A 8 -6.35 12.26 -2.30
CA LYS A 8 -6.19 12.54 -0.88
C LYS A 8 -5.38 11.44 -0.18
N CYS A 9 -5.67 10.17 -0.48
CA CYS A 9 -4.93 9.05 0.07
C CYS A 9 -3.47 9.03 -0.39
N SER A 10 -3.23 9.24 -1.67
CA SER A 10 -1.87 9.33 -2.22
C SER A 10 -1.11 10.50 -1.62
N SER A 11 -1.79 11.63 -1.40
CA SER A 11 -1.20 12.79 -0.74
C SER A 11 -0.85 12.51 0.72
N ALA A 12 -1.67 11.74 1.43
CA ALA A 12 -1.40 11.37 2.82
C ALA A 12 -0.09 10.58 2.95
N ILE A 13 0.22 9.70 2.01
CA ILE A 13 1.51 8.97 1.99
C ILE A 13 2.66 9.92 1.65
N SER A 14 2.49 10.79 0.66
CA SER A 14 3.54 11.74 0.29
C SER A 14 3.76 12.82 1.34
N LEU A 15 2.76 13.14 2.18
CA LEU A 15 2.90 14.03 3.33
C LEU A 15 3.88 13.51 4.38
N GLN A 16 4.18 12.22 4.38
CA GLN A 16 5.28 11.70 5.20
C GLN A 16 6.63 12.29 4.79
N GLY A 17 6.70 12.95 3.64
CA GLY A 17 7.90 13.64 3.14
C GLY A 17 9.05 12.72 2.77
N ARG A 18 8.99 11.49 3.18
CA ARG A 18 10.07 10.52 3.07
C ARG A 18 10.32 10.08 1.64
N GLU A 19 9.26 9.93 0.88
CA GLU A 19 9.37 9.51 -0.51
C GLU A 19 10.18 10.52 -1.34
N LYS A 20 9.89 11.80 -1.16
CA LYS A 20 10.63 12.87 -1.84
C LYS A 20 12.06 12.98 -1.33
N SER A 21 12.24 12.84 -0.03
CA SER A 21 13.56 12.88 0.59
C SER A 21 14.43 11.72 0.13
N VAL A 22 13.89 10.51 0.12
CA VAL A 22 14.59 9.31 -0.32
C VAL A 22 14.96 9.40 -1.80
N ARG A 23 14.08 9.90 -2.65
CA ARG A 23 14.38 10.08 -4.08
C ARG A 23 15.48 11.08 -4.35
N LYS A 24 15.57 12.14 -3.56
CA LYS A 24 16.58 13.19 -3.74
C LYS A 24 17.91 12.84 -3.12
N SER A 25 17.92 12.11 -2.00
CA SER A 25 19.13 11.87 -1.21
C SER A 25 19.88 10.62 -1.61
N SER A 26 19.26 9.69 -2.29
CA SER A 26 19.93 8.47 -2.74
C SER A 26 19.24 7.88 -3.95
N ILE A 27 20.03 7.61 -5.00
CA ILE A 27 19.66 6.73 -6.09
C ILE A 27 19.69 5.31 -5.51
N ARG A 28 18.76 5.02 -4.59
CA ARG A 28 18.62 3.68 -4.07
C ARG A 28 17.81 2.83 -5.03
N ALA A 29 18.26 1.63 -5.25
CA ALA A 29 17.42 0.62 -5.85
C ALA A 29 16.16 0.46 -5.00
N TYR A 30 15.02 0.33 -5.62
CA TYR A 30 13.77 -0.01 -4.96
C TYR A 30 13.08 -1.13 -5.73
N LYS A 31 12.32 -1.93 -5.02
CA LYS A 31 11.51 -2.96 -5.62
C LYS A 31 10.07 -2.46 -5.72
N VAL A 32 9.45 -2.66 -6.87
CA VAL A 32 8.06 -2.28 -7.13
C VAL A 32 7.18 -3.52 -7.00
N LEU A 33 6.20 -3.45 -6.11
CA LEU A 33 5.17 -4.46 -5.95
C LEU A 33 3.88 -3.93 -6.55
N LYS A 34 3.16 -4.77 -7.29
CA LYS A 34 1.88 -4.39 -7.90
C LYS A 34 0.90 -5.55 -7.86
N MET A 35 -0.38 -5.21 -7.68
CA MET A 35 -1.46 -6.18 -7.86
C MET A 35 -2.75 -5.48 -8.28
N PRO A 36 -3.59 -6.14 -9.08
CA PRO A 36 -4.91 -5.61 -9.42
C PRO A 36 -5.85 -5.73 -8.21
N ALA A 37 -6.74 -4.77 -8.04
CA ALA A 37 -7.76 -4.81 -6.99
C ALA A 37 -8.69 -6.02 -7.14
N ALA A 38 -8.89 -6.48 -8.36
CA ALA A 38 -9.73 -7.66 -8.66
C ALA A 38 -9.26 -8.94 -7.96
N SER A 39 -7.99 -9.01 -7.54
CA SER A 39 -7.46 -10.14 -6.79
C SER A 39 -7.98 -10.21 -5.35
N VAL A 40 -8.54 -9.12 -4.83
CA VAL A 40 -9.02 -9.05 -3.45
C VAL A 40 -10.44 -9.61 -3.38
N PRO A 41 -10.69 -10.65 -2.56
CA PRO A 41 -12.01 -11.28 -2.48
C PRO A 41 -13.15 -10.31 -2.17
N LYS A 42 -12.91 -9.30 -1.35
CA LYS A 42 -13.91 -8.30 -0.98
C LYS A 42 -14.46 -7.53 -2.18
N THR A 43 -13.70 -7.39 -3.27
CA THR A 43 -14.18 -6.72 -4.49
C THR A 43 -15.37 -7.43 -5.10
N GLN A 44 -15.45 -8.75 -4.95
CA GLN A 44 -16.59 -9.53 -5.42
C GLN A 44 -17.85 -9.24 -4.59
N VAL A 45 -17.68 -9.06 -3.29
CA VAL A 45 -18.78 -8.71 -2.37
C VAL A 45 -19.30 -7.30 -2.66
N ILE A 46 -18.38 -6.35 -2.87
CA ILE A 46 -18.74 -4.95 -3.17
C ILE A 46 -19.27 -4.81 -4.61
N GLY A 47 -18.85 -5.69 -5.52
CA GLY A 47 -19.20 -5.61 -6.94
C GLY A 47 -18.38 -4.57 -7.71
N ASN A 48 -17.21 -4.19 -7.19
CA ASN A 48 -16.32 -3.23 -7.86
C ASN A 48 -14.87 -3.72 -7.84
N PRO A 49 -14.43 -4.45 -8.88
CA PRO A 49 -13.06 -4.96 -8.95
C PRO A 49 -12.05 -3.97 -9.53
N ARG A 50 -12.45 -2.73 -9.75
CA ARG A 50 -11.58 -1.73 -10.40
C ARG A 50 -10.47 -1.28 -9.49
N GLY A 51 -9.30 -1.07 -10.08
CA GLY A 51 -8.19 -0.44 -9.42
C GLY A 51 -6.96 -1.31 -9.26
N SER A 52 -6.00 -0.78 -8.52
CA SER A 52 -4.71 -1.43 -8.34
C SER A 52 -4.04 -0.98 -7.04
N TYR A 53 -3.14 -1.80 -6.58
CA TYR A 53 -2.24 -1.52 -5.47
C TYR A 53 -0.82 -1.49 -6.01
N LYS A 54 -0.04 -0.54 -5.53
CA LYS A 54 1.38 -0.43 -5.85
C LYS A 54 2.14 -0.02 -4.61
N ALA A 55 3.24 -0.70 -4.33
CA ALA A 55 4.14 -0.34 -3.25
C ALA A 55 5.58 -0.31 -3.74
N LEU A 56 6.36 0.57 -3.15
CA LEU A 56 7.80 0.66 -3.31
C LEU A 56 8.43 0.24 -2.00
N ILE A 57 9.34 -0.70 -2.05
CA ILE A 57 10.06 -1.16 -0.87
C ILE A 57 11.58 -1.11 -1.10
N ASP A 58 12.32 -0.95 -0.01
CA ASP A 58 13.76 -1.12 -0.02
C ASP A 58 14.07 -2.62 -0.13
N PRO A 59 14.82 -3.05 -1.16
CA PRO A 59 15.07 -4.48 -1.38
C PRO A 59 15.97 -5.12 -0.31
N GLN A 60 16.68 -4.34 0.49
CA GLN A 60 17.58 -4.83 1.54
C GLN A 60 16.91 -4.85 2.91
N THR A 61 16.26 -3.74 3.27
CA THR A 61 15.64 -3.58 4.60
C THR A 61 14.18 -3.95 4.64
N HIS A 62 13.54 -4.08 3.47
CA HIS A 62 12.10 -4.28 3.30
C HIS A 62 11.24 -3.17 3.94
N GLN A 63 11.84 -1.99 4.12
CA GLN A 63 11.09 -0.82 4.54
C GLN A 63 10.17 -0.34 3.42
N ILE A 64 8.96 0.05 3.79
CA ILE A 64 8.01 0.61 2.83
C ILE A 64 8.42 2.04 2.54
N LEU A 65 8.75 2.32 1.28
CA LEU A 65 9.18 3.65 0.83
C LEU A 65 8.03 4.50 0.34
N GLY A 66 6.98 3.87 -0.16
CA GLY A 66 5.79 4.55 -0.62
C GLY A 66 4.73 3.56 -1.09
N THR A 67 3.49 4.00 -1.10
CA THR A 67 2.38 3.17 -1.56
C THR A 67 1.34 4.04 -2.26
N THR A 68 0.77 3.50 -3.31
CA THR A 68 -0.36 4.09 -4.02
C THR A 68 -1.46 3.05 -4.13
N ILE A 69 -2.65 3.42 -3.70
CA ILE A 69 -3.83 2.56 -3.78
C ILE A 69 -4.94 3.28 -4.53
N TYR A 70 -5.43 2.65 -5.57
CA TYR A 70 -6.63 3.05 -6.28
C TYR A 70 -7.61 1.87 -6.27
N ALA A 71 -8.43 1.80 -5.23
CA ALA A 71 -9.39 0.71 -5.01
C ALA A 71 -10.46 1.16 -4.02
N GLU A 72 -11.48 0.34 -3.85
CA GLU A 72 -12.48 0.57 -2.81
C GLU A 72 -11.82 0.62 -1.43
N GLU A 73 -12.34 1.47 -0.56
CA GLU A 73 -11.87 1.65 0.82
C GLU A 73 -10.37 1.98 0.95
N SER A 74 -9.76 2.48 -0.11
CA SER A 74 -8.33 2.81 -0.09
C SER A 74 -7.98 3.85 0.97
N PHE A 75 -8.89 4.76 1.27
CA PHE A 75 -8.70 5.79 2.29
C PHE A 75 -8.63 5.21 3.72
N GLU A 76 -9.15 4.01 3.94
CA GLU A 76 -8.98 3.28 5.20
C GLU A 76 -7.71 2.44 5.18
N THR A 77 -7.49 1.68 4.11
CA THR A 77 -6.32 0.82 3.97
C THR A 77 -5.01 1.60 4.06
N ILE A 78 -4.98 2.81 3.50
CA ILE A 78 -3.78 3.65 3.52
C ILE A 78 -3.36 4.07 4.93
N ASN A 79 -4.29 4.16 5.87
CA ASN A 79 -3.98 4.52 7.25
C ASN A 79 -3.11 3.45 7.93
N ILE A 80 -3.32 2.19 7.61
CA ILE A 80 -2.53 1.08 8.16
C ILE A 80 -1.10 1.16 7.63
N ILE A 81 -0.94 1.43 6.34
CA ILE A 81 0.38 1.59 5.73
C ILE A 81 1.09 2.81 6.31
N SER A 82 0.39 3.91 6.47
CA SER A 82 0.94 5.12 7.07
C SER A 82 1.43 4.87 8.49
N LEU A 83 0.64 4.17 9.30
CA LEU A 83 1.02 3.80 10.66
C LEU A 83 2.27 2.90 10.67
N ALA A 84 2.32 1.92 9.78
CA ALA A 84 3.47 1.03 9.64
C ALA A 84 4.73 1.81 9.27
N MET A 85 4.63 2.74 8.31
CA MET A 85 5.75 3.57 7.89
C MET A 85 6.25 4.48 9.01
N GLN A 86 5.34 5.08 9.79
CA GLN A 86 5.71 5.94 10.93
C GLN A 86 6.45 5.17 12.01
N ASN A 87 6.14 3.91 12.19
CA ASN A 87 6.76 3.07 13.20
C ASN A 87 7.90 2.22 12.65
N HIS A 88 8.34 2.48 11.42
CA HIS A 88 9.44 1.77 10.76
C HIS A 88 9.23 0.24 10.70
N LEU A 89 7.98 -0.19 10.57
CA LEU A 89 7.67 -1.61 10.39
C LEU A 89 8.06 -2.06 8.99
N SER A 90 8.55 -3.28 8.89
CA SER A 90 8.90 -3.84 7.60
C SER A 90 7.66 -4.32 6.83
N ALA A 91 7.84 -4.52 5.52
CA ALA A 91 6.77 -5.03 4.68
C ALA A 91 6.29 -6.43 5.13
N GLU A 92 7.18 -7.25 5.70
CA GLU A 92 6.82 -8.56 6.25
C GLU A 92 5.79 -8.44 7.37
N THR A 93 5.87 -7.40 8.18
CA THR A 93 4.88 -7.18 9.24
C THR A 93 3.47 -7.06 8.67
N LEU A 94 3.31 -6.35 7.57
CA LEU A 94 2.00 -6.23 6.90
C LEU A 94 1.63 -7.49 6.12
N ARG A 95 2.60 -8.20 5.55
CA ARG A 95 2.36 -9.46 4.87
C ARG A 95 1.83 -10.52 5.83
N ASP A 96 2.42 -10.63 7.02
CA ASP A 96 2.14 -11.69 7.97
C ASP A 96 1.02 -11.34 8.96
N GLN A 97 0.51 -10.11 8.90
CA GLN A 97 -0.60 -9.66 9.72
C GLN A 97 -1.87 -10.47 9.39
N ILE A 98 -2.59 -10.84 10.43
CA ILE A 98 -3.91 -11.47 10.26
C ILE A 98 -4.96 -10.37 10.13
N TYR A 99 -5.58 -10.31 8.96
CA TYR A 99 -6.66 -9.36 8.70
C TYR A 99 -8.03 -10.05 8.79
N THR A 100 -9.04 -9.28 9.13
CA THR A 100 -10.42 -9.75 9.07
C THR A 100 -10.80 -10.10 7.62
N HIS A 101 -11.49 -11.21 7.43
CA HIS A 101 -11.99 -11.63 6.12
C HIS A 101 -13.52 -11.60 6.10
N PRO A 102 -14.19 -11.09 5.03
CA PRO A 102 -13.58 -10.43 3.87
C PRO A 102 -13.42 -8.92 4.10
N THR A 103 -12.24 -8.39 3.81
CA THR A 103 -11.96 -6.94 3.86
C THR A 103 -11.10 -6.52 2.68
N MET A 104 -11.11 -5.23 2.37
CA MET A 104 -10.18 -4.69 1.38
C MET A 104 -8.75 -4.65 1.94
N THR A 105 -8.61 -4.52 3.25
CA THR A 105 -7.31 -4.42 3.92
C THR A 105 -6.49 -5.70 3.79
N GLU A 106 -7.11 -6.86 3.68
CA GLU A 106 -6.39 -8.14 3.49
C GLU A 106 -5.58 -8.19 2.18
N ALA A 107 -5.82 -7.25 1.26
CA ALA A 107 -4.99 -7.07 0.08
C ALA A 107 -3.51 -6.88 0.41
N LEU A 108 -3.20 -6.38 1.61
CA LEU A 108 -1.83 -6.14 2.04
C LEU A 108 -1.03 -7.44 2.21
N ASN A 109 -1.68 -8.54 2.58
CA ASN A 109 -1.03 -9.85 2.60
C ASN A 109 -0.47 -10.18 1.20
N ASP A 110 -1.33 -10.14 0.20
CA ASP A 110 -0.97 -10.51 -1.18
C ASP A 110 0.00 -9.51 -1.81
N LEU A 111 -0.20 -8.21 -1.55
CA LEU A 111 0.68 -7.17 -2.08
C LEU A 111 2.12 -7.37 -1.61
N PHE A 112 2.30 -7.61 -0.32
CA PHE A 112 3.63 -7.75 0.28
C PHE A 112 4.17 -9.18 0.24
N ASP A 113 3.39 -10.15 -0.22
CA ASP A 113 3.90 -11.51 -0.47
C ASP A 113 4.88 -11.57 -1.65
N GLN A 114 4.93 -10.51 -2.43
CA GLN A 114 5.83 -10.38 -3.57
C GLN A 114 7.27 -9.96 -3.22
N ILE A 115 7.57 -9.75 -1.95
CA ILE A 115 8.92 -9.34 -1.49
C ILE A 115 9.95 -10.46 -1.54
#